data_0492350a6104bc19242feb313979d663
#
_entry.id   0492350a6104bc19242feb313979d663
#
_cell.length_a   1.000
_cell.length_b   1.000
_cell.length_c   1.000
_cell.angle_alpha   90.00
_cell.angle_beta   90.00
_cell.angle_gamma   90.00
#
_symmetry.space_group_name_H-M   'P 1'
#
loop_
_entity.id
_entity.type
_entity.pdbx_description
1 polymer ?
#
loop_
_entity_poly.entity_id
_entity_poly.type
_entity_poly.pdbx_seq_one_letter_code
_entity_poly.pdbx_strand_id
1 'polypeptide(L)'
;MQRIFSLFKKDMLLGIKDVFVILEVAFAVVIMFMLLFIFPKDIKKETMIYIYDETGLVQNIIDQYSEDMELDFDLDMFVDNREDMITGITKNKNAMGVIISYGDETLYKTEMLVQPYTTEAMMKYVETEMEDMLSILHPPFGTYPLEIYNSVRITALQEGLRDELPFNKRMLPPIIMMMVGIIGMFAMVSLIGQERSDATIRAFRVTPAGLWEFIFSKHLMLLTVSIVTFSILYIPVIGGFHGYLPSLLIILLTVILGSTIGIILGSFFDNPMASMGLVVLLMLVVSLPAISLFAPVFSPIWLKFIPSYYTLFGLDAAMFPDNNAHIIWQSVAILGAIDVVFVSLSTWIFSTRLRKEA
;
A
#
# COMPACT_ATOMS: atom_id res chain seq x y z
N MET A 1 -23.09 -14.66 28.03
CA MET A 1 -22.42 -15.39 26.95
C MET A 1 -23.39 -16.12 26.01
N GLN A 2 -24.33 -16.92 26.50
CA GLN A 2 -25.29 -17.66 25.64
C GLN A 2 -26.13 -16.75 24.75
N ARG A 3 -26.55 -15.56 25.20
CA ARG A 3 -27.34 -14.60 24.40
C ARG A 3 -26.55 -14.00 23.25
N ILE A 4 -25.31 -13.59 23.49
CA ILE A 4 -24.41 -13.07 22.44
C ILE A 4 -24.16 -14.14 21.37
N PHE A 5 -23.92 -15.38 21.79
CA PHE A 5 -23.72 -16.48 20.85
C PHE A 5 -24.98 -16.78 20.01
N SER A 6 -26.15 -16.71 20.61
CA SER A 6 -27.43 -16.90 19.90
C SER A 6 -27.66 -15.77 18.87
N LEU A 7 -27.39 -14.51 19.25
CA LEU A 7 -27.46 -13.36 18.35
C LEU A 7 -26.43 -13.49 17.23
N PHE A 8 -25.19 -13.82 17.54
CA PHE A 8 -24.13 -14.06 16.55
C PHE A 8 -24.52 -15.14 15.53
N LYS A 9 -25.08 -16.28 15.98
CA LYS A 9 -25.56 -17.32 15.08
C LYS A 9 -26.64 -16.82 14.13
N LYS A 10 -27.60 -16.04 14.65
CA LYS A 10 -28.64 -15.39 13.84
C LYS A 10 -28.01 -14.43 12.82
N ASP A 11 -27.10 -13.55 13.27
CA ASP A 11 -26.47 -12.56 12.42
C ASP A 11 -25.58 -13.22 11.34
N MET A 12 -24.87 -14.31 11.68
CA MET A 12 -24.14 -15.12 10.70
C MET A 12 -25.05 -15.71 9.62
N LEU A 13 -26.21 -16.25 10.00
CA LEU A 13 -27.19 -16.79 9.04
C LEU A 13 -27.80 -15.71 8.14
N LEU A 14 -27.99 -14.50 8.65
CA LEU A 14 -28.41 -13.35 7.86
C LEU A 14 -27.27 -12.84 6.97
N GLY A 15 -26.07 -12.71 7.52
CA GLY A 15 -24.88 -12.23 6.81
C GLY A 15 -24.50 -13.09 5.62
N ILE A 16 -24.56 -14.41 5.73
CA ILE A 16 -24.30 -15.33 4.60
C ILE A 16 -25.29 -15.11 3.43
N LYS A 17 -26.47 -14.54 3.70
CA LYS A 17 -27.48 -14.20 2.69
C LYS A 17 -27.41 -12.75 2.23
N ASP A 18 -26.65 -11.91 2.92
CA ASP A 18 -26.47 -10.51 2.55
C ASP A 18 -25.59 -10.38 1.31
N VAL A 19 -26.08 -9.59 0.35
CA VAL A 19 -25.43 -9.42 -0.95
C VAL A 19 -24.02 -8.85 -0.81
N PHE A 20 -23.79 -7.91 0.13
CA PHE A 20 -22.48 -7.30 0.30
C PHE A 20 -21.47 -8.26 0.91
N VAL A 21 -21.89 -9.11 1.84
CA VAL A 21 -21.04 -10.16 2.43
C VAL A 21 -20.67 -11.21 1.37
N ILE A 22 -21.62 -11.62 0.54
CA ILE A 22 -21.35 -12.53 -0.58
C ILE A 22 -20.37 -11.91 -1.57
N LEU A 23 -20.60 -10.64 -1.93
CA LEU A 23 -19.73 -9.89 -2.83
C LEU A 23 -18.32 -9.73 -2.27
N GLU A 24 -18.18 -9.47 -0.97
CA GLU A 24 -16.87 -9.35 -0.30
C GLU A 24 -16.03 -10.60 -0.50
N VAL A 25 -16.59 -11.77 -0.17
CA VAL A 25 -15.88 -13.05 -0.31
C VAL A 25 -15.62 -13.39 -1.79
N ALA A 26 -16.60 -13.16 -2.66
CA ALA A 26 -16.47 -13.41 -4.09
C ALA A 26 -15.38 -12.51 -4.72
N PHE A 27 -15.37 -11.21 -4.41
CA PHE A 27 -14.34 -10.30 -4.89
C PHE A 27 -12.97 -10.65 -4.34
N ALA A 28 -12.85 -11.10 -3.09
CA ALA A 28 -11.58 -11.56 -2.54
C ALA A 28 -10.99 -12.70 -3.38
N VAL A 29 -11.80 -13.67 -3.76
CA VAL A 29 -11.34 -14.77 -4.61
C VAL A 29 -10.94 -14.28 -6.00
N VAL A 30 -11.76 -13.42 -6.62
CA VAL A 30 -11.46 -12.85 -7.94
C VAL A 30 -10.15 -12.03 -7.90
N ILE A 31 -10.00 -11.15 -6.92
CA ILE A 31 -8.82 -10.29 -6.78
C ILE A 31 -7.58 -11.14 -6.45
N MET A 32 -7.70 -12.18 -5.64
CA MET A 32 -6.61 -13.11 -5.39
C MET A 32 -6.10 -13.73 -6.71
N PHE A 33 -7.01 -14.21 -7.57
CA PHE A 33 -6.63 -14.70 -8.89
C PHE A 33 -6.00 -13.63 -9.77
N MET A 34 -6.54 -12.42 -9.76
CA MET A 34 -5.96 -11.31 -10.52
C MET A 34 -4.53 -11.00 -10.04
N LEU A 35 -4.29 -10.91 -8.73
CA LEU A 35 -2.97 -10.64 -8.17
C LEU A 35 -1.95 -11.73 -8.46
N LEU A 36 -2.39 -13.01 -8.51
CA LEU A 36 -1.49 -14.13 -8.75
C LEU A 36 -1.16 -14.34 -10.23
N PHE A 37 -2.12 -14.11 -11.13
CA PHE A 37 -2.02 -14.56 -12.52
C PHE A 37 -2.11 -13.44 -13.57
N ILE A 38 -2.73 -12.29 -13.24
CA ILE A 38 -2.99 -11.20 -14.21
C ILE A 38 -2.05 -10.03 -13.94
N PHE A 39 -1.87 -9.64 -12.67
CA PHE A 39 -1.00 -8.52 -12.34
C PHE A 39 0.46 -8.88 -12.59
N PRO A 40 1.21 -8.02 -13.32
CA PRO A 40 2.63 -8.24 -13.57
C PRO A 40 3.40 -8.24 -12.25
N LYS A 41 4.39 -9.11 -12.15
CA LYS A 41 5.32 -9.11 -11.03
C LYS A 41 6.27 -7.91 -11.14
N ASP A 42 6.74 -7.68 -12.36
CA ASP A 42 7.66 -6.59 -12.66
C ASP A 42 6.97 -5.61 -13.61
N ILE A 43 6.95 -4.35 -13.24
CA ILE A 43 6.61 -3.27 -14.15
C ILE A 43 7.93 -2.84 -14.77
N LYS A 44 8.13 -3.12 -16.06
CA LYS A 44 9.24 -2.53 -16.82
C LYS A 44 9.02 -1.01 -16.81
N LYS A 45 9.73 -0.33 -15.94
CA LYS A 45 9.87 1.12 -15.97
C LYS A 45 11.16 1.41 -16.72
N GLU A 46 11.11 2.34 -17.62
CA GLU A 46 12.32 2.91 -18.22
C GLU A 46 13.17 3.46 -17.08
N THR A 47 14.42 2.99 -17.03
CA THR A 47 15.36 3.42 -16.00
C THR A 47 15.93 4.75 -16.45
N MET A 48 15.74 5.78 -15.65
CA MET A 48 16.37 7.08 -15.88
C MET A 48 17.80 7.04 -15.33
N ILE A 49 18.77 7.33 -16.17
CA ILE A 49 20.18 7.39 -15.75
C ILE A 49 20.60 8.85 -15.71
N TYR A 50 20.92 9.37 -14.53
CA TYR A 50 21.50 10.69 -14.34
C TYR A 50 23.01 10.59 -14.41
N ILE A 51 23.65 11.39 -15.25
CA ILE A 51 25.09 11.39 -15.45
C ILE A 51 25.67 12.72 -14.92
N TYR A 52 26.59 12.61 -13.99
CA TYR A 52 27.41 13.71 -13.53
C TYR A 52 28.86 13.46 -13.94
N ASP A 53 29.35 14.26 -14.89
CA ASP A 53 30.68 14.13 -15.48
C ASP A 53 31.59 15.29 -15.03
N GLU A 54 32.45 15.04 -14.04
CA GLU A 54 33.44 16.01 -13.56
C GLU A 54 34.57 16.21 -14.56
N THR A 55 34.72 15.31 -15.54
CA THR A 55 35.86 15.32 -16.45
C THR A 55 35.56 16.02 -17.78
N GLY A 56 34.29 16.25 -18.10
CA GLY A 56 33.83 16.79 -19.38
C GLY A 56 34.04 15.81 -20.55
N LEU A 57 34.31 14.55 -20.25
CA LEU A 57 34.66 13.53 -21.23
C LEU A 57 33.47 13.15 -22.09
N VAL A 58 32.31 12.95 -21.45
CA VAL A 58 31.07 12.55 -22.14
C VAL A 58 30.60 13.67 -23.07
N GLN A 59 30.69 14.93 -22.64
CA GLN A 59 30.36 16.07 -23.46
C GLN A 59 31.25 16.15 -24.69
N ASN A 60 32.56 15.93 -24.51
CA ASN A 60 33.50 15.93 -25.66
C ASN A 60 33.20 14.81 -26.65
N ILE A 61 32.69 13.68 -26.21
CA ILE A 61 32.31 12.57 -27.07
C ILE A 61 31.02 12.90 -27.85
N ILE A 62 30.02 13.40 -27.13
CA ILE A 62 28.78 13.84 -27.76
C ILE A 62 29.10 14.84 -28.86
N ASP A 63 29.95 15.84 -28.56
CA ASP A 63 30.33 16.85 -29.54
C ASP A 63 31.14 16.29 -30.71
N GLN A 64 31.92 15.25 -30.51
CA GLN A 64 32.77 14.65 -31.56
C GLN A 64 32.04 13.60 -32.42
N TYR A 65 31.08 12.90 -31.87
CA TYR A 65 30.40 11.76 -32.52
C TYR A 65 28.92 12.01 -32.83
N SER A 66 28.33 13.13 -32.39
CA SER A 66 26.91 13.46 -32.62
C SER A 66 26.52 13.59 -34.08
N GLU A 67 27.48 13.82 -34.98
CA GLU A 67 27.22 13.89 -36.44
C GLU A 67 27.19 12.50 -37.11
N ASP A 68 27.83 11.47 -36.53
CA ASP A 68 28.02 10.15 -37.18
C ASP A 68 27.22 9.01 -36.51
N MET A 69 26.77 9.18 -35.28
CA MET A 69 25.91 8.23 -34.59
C MET A 69 24.54 8.86 -34.30
N GLU A 70 23.45 8.20 -34.72
CA GLU A 70 22.11 8.42 -34.17
C GLU A 70 22.08 7.96 -32.68
N LEU A 71 22.87 8.63 -31.85
CA LEU A 71 22.81 8.43 -30.38
C LEU A 71 21.64 9.29 -29.90
N ASP A 72 20.53 8.63 -29.62
CA ASP A 72 19.35 9.23 -29.01
C ASP A 72 19.63 9.40 -27.50
N PHE A 73 20.65 10.25 -27.19
CA PHE A 73 20.94 10.63 -25.81
C PHE A 73 19.96 11.70 -25.37
N ASP A 74 19.13 11.38 -24.40
CA ASP A 74 18.28 12.37 -23.76
C ASP A 74 19.17 13.31 -22.92
N LEU A 75 19.38 14.52 -23.42
CA LEU A 75 20.23 15.55 -22.78
C LEU A 75 19.74 15.93 -21.38
N ASP A 76 18.49 15.65 -21.04
CA ASP A 76 17.92 15.86 -19.69
C ASP A 76 18.51 14.90 -18.64
N MET A 77 19.32 13.93 -19.04
CA MET A 77 20.04 13.00 -18.14
C MET A 77 21.32 13.60 -17.54
N PHE A 78 21.86 14.66 -18.10
CA PHE A 78 23.07 15.31 -17.60
C PHE A 78 22.73 16.32 -16.51
N VAL A 79 23.48 16.24 -15.40
CA VAL A 79 23.29 17.12 -14.25
C VAL A 79 24.59 17.84 -13.91
N ASP A 80 24.48 19.11 -13.52
CA ASP A 80 25.63 19.99 -13.29
C ASP A 80 26.37 19.69 -11.96
N ASN A 81 25.69 19.01 -11.01
CA ASN A 81 26.28 18.70 -9.71
C ASN A 81 25.70 17.43 -9.07
N ARG A 82 26.44 16.92 -8.10
CA ARG A 82 26.07 15.70 -7.37
C ARG A 82 24.78 15.85 -6.55
N GLU A 83 24.44 17.03 -6.05
CA GLU A 83 23.22 17.26 -5.24
C GLU A 83 21.96 17.18 -6.11
N ASP A 84 22.00 17.73 -7.32
CA ASP A 84 20.91 17.64 -8.29
C ASP A 84 20.70 16.19 -8.73
N MET A 85 21.78 15.43 -8.92
CA MET A 85 21.70 14.00 -9.22
C MET A 85 21.03 13.22 -8.08
N ILE A 86 21.46 13.40 -6.84
CA ILE A 86 20.86 12.74 -5.66
C ILE A 86 19.38 13.13 -5.55
N THR A 87 19.05 14.38 -5.81
CA THR A 87 17.67 14.86 -5.80
C THR A 87 16.85 14.20 -6.89
N GLY A 88 17.38 14.10 -8.11
CA GLY A 88 16.75 13.41 -9.25
C GLY A 88 16.50 11.94 -8.95
N ILE A 89 17.51 11.22 -8.44
CA ILE A 89 17.40 9.81 -8.06
C ILE A 89 16.38 9.63 -6.93
N THR A 90 16.36 10.52 -5.94
CA THR A 90 15.43 10.42 -4.81
C THR A 90 13.97 10.65 -5.24
N LYS A 91 13.74 11.53 -6.22
CA LYS A 91 12.41 11.81 -6.78
C LYS A 91 11.89 10.66 -7.64
N ASN A 92 12.78 10.01 -8.38
CA ASN A 92 12.42 8.97 -9.35
C ASN A 92 12.86 7.59 -8.83
N LYS A 93 11.91 6.76 -8.46
CA LYS A 93 12.19 5.42 -7.88
C LYS A 93 12.99 4.48 -8.77
N ASN A 94 13.05 4.72 -10.07
CA ASN A 94 13.79 3.89 -11.04
C ASN A 94 14.97 4.65 -11.64
N ALA A 95 15.47 5.65 -10.94
CA ALA A 95 16.62 6.40 -11.41
C ALA A 95 17.90 5.86 -10.78
N MET A 96 18.96 5.92 -11.55
CA MET A 96 20.33 5.65 -11.14
C MET A 96 21.20 6.88 -11.46
N GLY A 97 22.30 7.02 -10.73
CA GLY A 97 23.27 8.06 -11.00
C GLY A 97 24.62 7.45 -11.35
N VAL A 98 25.28 8.05 -12.31
CA VAL A 98 26.65 7.72 -12.70
C VAL A 98 27.53 8.95 -12.54
N ILE A 99 28.57 8.84 -11.74
CA ILE A 99 29.57 9.90 -11.55
C ILE A 99 30.85 9.45 -12.24
N ILE A 100 31.35 10.30 -13.13
CA ILE A 100 32.62 10.10 -13.82
C ILE A 100 33.60 11.13 -13.28
N SER A 101 34.68 10.68 -12.64
CA SER A 101 35.71 11.53 -12.03
C SER A 101 37.12 11.08 -12.39
N TYR A 102 38.11 11.92 -12.11
CA TYR A 102 39.52 11.53 -12.28
C TYR A 102 39.94 10.60 -11.16
N GLY A 103 40.60 9.49 -11.50
CA GLY A 103 41.17 8.55 -10.53
C GLY A 103 42.65 8.84 -10.22
N ASP A 104 43.11 8.40 -9.04
CA ASP A 104 44.52 8.60 -8.63
C ASP A 104 45.49 7.74 -9.43
N GLU A 105 45.12 6.51 -9.79
CA GLU A 105 45.99 5.54 -10.53
C GLU A 105 45.41 5.16 -11.90
N THR A 106 44.14 5.41 -12.12
CA THR A 106 43.41 5.18 -13.37
C THR A 106 43.00 6.53 -13.98
N LEU A 107 42.99 6.60 -15.32
CA LEU A 107 42.61 7.82 -16.03
C LEU A 107 41.21 8.33 -15.63
N TYR A 108 40.29 7.40 -15.33
CA TYR A 108 38.91 7.72 -14.93
C TYR A 108 38.43 6.74 -13.85
N LYS A 109 37.58 7.26 -12.97
CA LYS A 109 36.87 6.49 -11.94
C LYS A 109 35.37 6.70 -12.11
N THR A 110 34.63 5.62 -12.15
CA THR A 110 33.17 5.64 -12.22
C THR A 110 32.55 5.19 -10.90
N GLU A 111 31.69 6.01 -10.31
CA GLU A 111 30.89 5.67 -9.14
C GLU A 111 29.43 5.59 -9.56
N MET A 112 28.75 4.47 -9.28
CA MET A 112 27.33 4.31 -9.53
C MET A 112 26.55 4.52 -8.23
N LEU A 113 25.59 5.44 -8.24
CA LEU A 113 24.63 5.64 -7.18
C LEU A 113 23.32 4.95 -7.54
N VAL A 114 22.96 3.93 -6.78
CA VAL A 114 21.76 3.14 -7.03
C VAL A 114 20.76 3.25 -5.88
N GLN A 115 19.49 3.09 -6.20
CA GLN A 115 18.46 2.95 -5.18
C GLN A 115 18.67 1.63 -4.41
N PRO A 116 18.38 1.57 -3.11
CA PRO A 116 18.65 0.42 -2.26
C PRO A 116 17.85 -0.84 -2.66
N TYR A 117 16.82 -0.68 -3.47
CA TYR A 117 15.98 -1.77 -4.01
C TYR A 117 16.30 -2.11 -5.47
N THR A 118 17.42 -1.60 -6.01
CA THR A 118 17.86 -1.94 -7.37
C THR A 118 18.29 -3.39 -7.42
N THR A 119 17.75 -4.16 -8.38
CA THR A 119 18.05 -5.59 -8.52
C THR A 119 19.49 -5.83 -8.97
N GLU A 120 20.10 -6.96 -8.57
CA GLU A 120 21.44 -7.36 -9.04
C GLU A 120 21.52 -7.44 -10.57
N ALA A 121 20.44 -7.90 -11.22
CA ALA A 121 20.38 -7.98 -12.68
C ALA A 121 20.45 -6.59 -13.32
N MET A 122 19.81 -5.59 -12.70
CA MET A 122 19.84 -4.22 -13.19
C MET A 122 21.18 -3.54 -12.92
N MET A 123 21.79 -3.77 -11.77
CA MET A 123 23.13 -3.30 -11.46
C MET A 123 24.14 -3.84 -12.48
N LYS A 124 24.08 -5.14 -12.77
CA LYS A 124 24.96 -5.77 -13.74
C LYS A 124 24.72 -5.30 -15.18
N TYR A 125 23.46 -5.02 -15.55
CA TYR A 125 23.14 -4.45 -16.86
C TYR A 125 23.79 -3.07 -17.03
N VAL A 126 23.60 -2.16 -16.07
CA VAL A 126 24.18 -0.82 -16.12
C VAL A 126 25.72 -0.87 -16.01
N GLU A 127 26.28 -1.78 -15.21
CA GLU A 127 27.72 -2.02 -15.15
C GLU A 127 28.26 -2.39 -16.55
N THR A 128 27.62 -3.35 -17.25
CA THR A 128 28.01 -3.76 -18.61
C THR A 128 27.89 -2.64 -19.61
N GLU A 129 26.78 -1.89 -19.61
CA GLU A 129 26.59 -0.71 -20.49
C GLU A 129 27.65 0.37 -20.25
N MET A 130 27.99 0.59 -18.97
CA MET A 130 29.07 1.53 -18.61
C MET A 130 30.45 1.05 -19.04
N GLU A 131 30.73 -0.24 -18.89
CA GLU A 131 31.98 -0.87 -19.39
C GLU A 131 32.07 -0.72 -20.90
N ASP A 132 31.00 -0.97 -21.64
CA ASP A 132 30.93 -0.82 -23.09
C ASP A 132 31.12 0.66 -23.48
N MET A 133 30.47 1.60 -22.82
CA MET A 133 30.62 3.03 -23.04
C MET A 133 32.08 3.48 -22.77
N LEU A 134 32.68 3.07 -21.67
CA LEU A 134 34.06 3.38 -21.33
C LEU A 134 35.05 2.73 -22.32
N SER A 135 34.74 1.54 -22.86
CA SER A 135 35.56 0.88 -23.87
C SER A 135 35.60 1.63 -25.21
N ILE A 136 34.50 2.29 -25.58
CA ILE A 136 34.42 3.17 -26.78
C ILE A 136 35.31 4.41 -26.61
N LEU A 137 35.53 4.85 -25.36
CA LEU A 137 36.35 6.01 -24.99
C LEU A 137 37.86 5.77 -25.09
N HIS A 138 38.30 4.52 -25.18
CA HIS A 138 39.69 4.19 -25.29
C HIS A 138 40.06 3.97 -26.77
N PRO A 139 41.02 4.72 -27.28
CA PRO A 139 41.52 4.45 -28.63
C PRO A 139 42.13 3.05 -28.73
N PRO A 140 42.02 2.33 -29.87
CA PRO A 140 42.35 0.93 -30.02
C PRO A 140 43.85 0.60 -29.95
N PHE A 141 44.68 1.47 -29.43
CA PHE A 141 46.12 1.32 -29.37
C PHE A 141 46.65 1.41 -27.94
N GLY A 142 46.77 0.27 -27.31
CA GLY A 142 47.53 0.11 -26.08
C GLY A 142 46.88 -0.86 -25.10
N THR A 143 47.65 -1.83 -24.69
CA THR A 143 47.34 -2.76 -23.59
C THR A 143 47.15 -1.94 -22.31
N TYR A 144 45.91 -1.56 -21.99
CA TYR A 144 45.59 -1.03 -20.68
C TYR A 144 45.35 -2.18 -19.71
N PRO A 145 45.83 -2.09 -18.45
CA PRO A 145 45.67 -3.13 -17.48
C PRO A 145 44.18 -3.37 -17.19
N LEU A 146 43.77 -4.61 -17.03
CA LEU A 146 42.44 -5.06 -16.57
C LEU A 146 41.98 -4.41 -15.25
N GLU A 147 42.83 -3.63 -14.59
CA GLU A 147 42.53 -2.91 -13.34
C GLU A 147 41.59 -1.72 -13.52
N ILE A 148 41.36 -1.24 -14.74
CA ILE A 148 40.38 -0.16 -15.03
C ILE A 148 38.94 -0.63 -14.77
N TYR A 149 38.66 -1.91 -15.05
CA TYR A 149 37.35 -2.53 -14.84
C TYR A 149 36.99 -2.71 -13.38
N ASN A 150 37.93 -2.65 -12.45
CA ASN A 150 37.68 -2.74 -11.01
C ASN A 150 37.41 -1.37 -10.34
N SER A 151 37.30 -0.30 -11.13
CA SER A 151 37.10 1.05 -10.62
C SER A 151 35.61 1.44 -10.45
N VAL A 152 34.68 0.61 -10.92
CA VAL A 152 33.23 0.86 -10.73
C VAL A 152 32.86 0.55 -9.30
N ARG A 153 32.51 1.56 -8.52
CA ARG A 153 32.01 1.42 -7.16
C ARG A 153 30.51 1.64 -7.12
N ILE A 154 29.76 0.60 -6.81
CA ILE A 154 28.32 0.69 -6.60
C ILE A 154 28.06 1.12 -5.16
N THR A 155 27.43 2.26 -4.97
CA THR A 155 27.07 2.80 -3.65
C THR A 155 25.56 2.96 -3.56
N ALA A 156 24.93 2.18 -2.68
CA ALA A 156 23.51 2.37 -2.39
C ALA A 156 23.28 3.66 -1.58
N LEU A 157 22.31 4.47 -1.96
CA LEU A 157 21.97 5.73 -1.28
C LEU A 157 21.53 5.52 0.16
N GLN A 158 20.95 4.37 0.47
CA GLN A 158 20.60 3.96 1.83
C GLN A 158 20.83 2.45 1.98
N GLU A 159 21.73 2.07 2.85
CA GLU A 159 21.94 0.65 3.19
C GLU A 159 20.72 0.11 3.96
N GLY A 160 20.20 -1.05 3.56
CA GLY A 160 19.17 -1.79 4.28
C GLY A 160 17.71 -1.50 3.93
N LEU A 161 17.44 -0.83 2.82
CA LEU A 161 16.09 -0.76 2.28
C LEU A 161 15.81 -1.91 1.31
N ARG A 162 14.56 -2.33 1.29
CA ARG A 162 13.96 -3.51 0.67
C ARG A 162 14.48 -3.86 -0.72
N ASP A 163 14.61 -5.17 -0.98
CA ASP A 163 14.48 -5.72 -2.32
C ASP A 163 13.20 -5.20 -2.98
N GLU A 164 13.24 -4.98 -4.29
CA GLU A 164 12.09 -4.46 -5.01
C GLU A 164 10.91 -5.43 -4.88
N LEU A 165 9.88 -4.99 -4.14
CA LEU A 165 8.69 -5.82 -3.94
C LEU A 165 7.95 -5.97 -5.26
N PRO A 166 7.62 -7.21 -5.68
CA PRO A 166 6.82 -7.46 -6.84
C PRO A 166 5.53 -6.63 -6.81
N PHE A 167 5.18 -6.00 -7.93
CA PHE A 167 4.06 -5.07 -8.02
C PHE A 167 2.73 -5.68 -7.54
N ASN A 168 2.49 -6.95 -7.86
CA ASN A 168 1.32 -7.68 -7.41
C ASN A 168 1.23 -7.77 -5.87
N LYS A 169 2.36 -7.93 -5.17
CA LYS A 169 2.40 -7.93 -3.70
C LYS A 169 2.21 -6.51 -3.14
N ARG A 170 2.81 -5.51 -3.79
CA ARG A 170 2.70 -4.10 -3.37
C ARG A 170 1.27 -3.58 -3.45
N MET A 171 0.44 -4.15 -4.32
CA MET A 171 -0.99 -3.83 -4.42
C MET A 171 -1.83 -4.42 -3.29
N LEU A 172 -1.32 -5.38 -2.52
CA LEU A 172 -2.10 -6.11 -1.53
C LEU A 172 -2.59 -5.24 -0.36
N PRO A 173 -1.77 -4.41 0.31
CA PRO A 173 -2.21 -3.57 1.43
C PRO A 173 -3.39 -2.64 1.08
N PRO A 174 -3.34 -1.83 0.00
CA PRO A 174 -4.45 -0.95 -0.34
C PRO A 174 -5.71 -1.73 -0.76
N ILE A 175 -5.57 -2.85 -1.43
CA ILE A 175 -6.70 -3.70 -1.82
C ILE A 175 -7.40 -4.26 -0.58
N ILE A 176 -6.66 -4.84 0.36
CA ILE A 176 -7.23 -5.38 1.61
C ILE A 176 -7.89 -4.26 2.41
N MET A 177 -7.23 -3.11 2.56
CA MET A 177 -7.79 -1.96 3.27
C MET A 177 -9.13 -1.54 2.67
N MET A 178 -9.21 -1.42 1.34
CA MET A 178 -10.44 -1.02 0.66
C MET A 178 -11.53 -2.09 0.77
N MET A 179 -11.21 -3.35 0.53
CA MET A 179 -12.19 -4.42 0.58
C MET A 179 -12.77 -4.59 1.97
N VAL A 180 -11.92 -4.82 2.95
CA VAL A 180 -12.37 -5.19 4.29
C VAL A 180 -12.97 -3.98 5.03
N GLY A 181 -12.35 -2.79 4.91
CA GLY A 181 -12.84 -1.59 5.58
C GLY A 181 -14.14 -1.06 4.99
N ILE A 182 -14.24 -1.00 3.67
CA ILE A 182 -15.35 -0.34 2.96
C ILE A 182 -16.55 -1.28 2.79
N ILE A 183 -16.31 -2.52 2.39
CA ILE A 183 -17.41 -3.48 2.20
C ILE A 183 -18.04 -3.83 3.55
N GLY A 184 -17.25 -3.92 4.63
CA GLY A 184 -17.77 -4.03 6.00
C GLY A 184 -18.71 -2.89 6.39
N MET A 185 -18.44 -1.66 5.93
CA MET A 185 -19.31 -0.49 6.11
C MET A 185 -20.63 -0.66 5.35
N PHE A 186 -20.58 -1.10 4.07
CA PHE A 186 -21.78 -1.38 3.27
C PHE A 186 -22.62 -2.50 3.88
N ALA A 187 -22.00 -3.60 4.28
CA ALA A 187 -22.67 -4.74 4.90
C ALA A 187 -23.38 -4.31 6.18
N MET A 188 -22.74 -3.49 7.03
CA MET A 188 -23.37 -3.00 8.25
C MET A 188 -24.56 -2.09 7.98
N VAL A 189 -24.45 -1.17 7.01
CA VAL A 189 -25.56 -0.31 6.60
C VAL A 189 -26.74 -1.13 6.07
N SER A 190 -26.44 -2.16 5.24
CA SER A 190 -27.44 -3.08 4.70
C SER A 190 -28.17 -3.83 5.82
N LEU A 191 -27.41 -4.45 6.73
CA LEU A 191 -27.96 -5.23 7.84
C LEU A 191 -28.84 -4.40 8.77
N ILE A 192 -28.38 -3.20 9.16
CA ILE A 192 -29.15 -2.29 10.01
C ILE A 192 -30.41 -1.83 9.27
N GLY A 193 -30.29 -1.49 7.99
CA GLY A 193 -31.42 -1.06 7.18
C GLY A 193 -32.48 -2.14 7.00
N GLN A 194 -32.08 -3.39 6.74
CA GLN A 194 -33.00 -4.55 6.66
C GLN A 194 -33.72 -4.77 7.98
N GLU A 195 -33.00 -4.79 9.10
CA GLU A 195 -33.62 -5.02 10.42
C GLU A 195 -34.56 -3.88 10.85
N ARG A 196 -34.36 -2.65 10.35
CA ARG A 196 -35.30 -1.55 10.55
C ARG A 196 -36.55 -1.75 9.70
N SER A 197 -36.41 -2.08 8.42
CA SER A 197 -37.54 -2.29 7.51
C SER A 197 -38.42 -3.48 7.94
N ASP A 198 -37.81 -4.54 8.44
CA ASP A 198 -38.49 -5.74 8.92
C ASP A 198 -39.07 -5.59 10.36
N ALA A 199 -38.95 -4.39 10.94
CA ALA A 199 -39.32 -4.12 12.34
C ALA A 199 -38.64 -5.02 13.37
N THR A 200 -37.57 -5.73 12.99
CA THR A 200 -36.82 -6.65 13.87
C THR A 200 -36.21 -5.92 15.04
N ILE A 201 -35.75 -4.68 14.85
CA ILE A 201 -35.21 -3.82 15.92
C ILE A 201 -36.31 -3.52 16.96
N ARG A 202 -37.57 -3.33 16.54
CA ARG A 202 -38.71 -3.11 17.47
C ARG A 202 -39.00 -4.37 18.26
N ALA A 203 -39.01 -5.53 17.61
CA ALA A 203 -39.18 -6.82 18.28
C ALA A 203 -38.04 -7.13 19.24
N PHE A 204 -36.82 -6.71 18.92
CA PHE A 204 -35.66 -6.88 19.78
C PHE A 204 -35.80 -6.14 21.12
N ARG A 205 -36.45 -4.97 21.14
CA ARG A 205 -36.66 -4.16 22.37
C ARG A 205 -37.50 -4.83 23.45
N VAL A 206 -38.35 -5.79 23.09
CA VAL A 206 -39.13 -6.57 24.06
C VAL A 206 -38.39 -7.81 24.55
N THR A 207 -37.18 -8.06 24.01
CA THR A 207 -36.32 -9.16 24.47
C THR A 207 -35.45 -8.71 25.65
N PRO A 208 -35.00 -9.66 26.50
CA PRO A 208 -34.10 -9.35 27.61
C PRO A 208 -32.66 -9.06 27.19
N ALA A 209 -32.36 -9.01 25.88
CA ALA A 209 -31.03 -8.72 25.37
C ALA A 209 -30.78 -7.21 25.30
N GLY A 210 -29.59 -6.79 25.72
CA GLY A 210 -29.21 -5.38 25.72
C GLY A 210 -28.75 -4.91 24.33
N LEU A 211 -28.88 -3.59 24.09
CA LEU A 211 -28.43 -2.95 22.85
C LEU A 211 -26.95 -3.21 22.56
N TRP A 212 -26.12 -3.28 23.60
CA TRP A 212 -24.71 -3.63 23.47
C TRP A 212 -24.50 -5.03 22.90
N GLU A 213 -25.28 -6.02 23.39
CA GLU A 213 -25.20 -7.39 22.89
C GLU A 213 -25.59 -7.48 21.40
N PHE A 214 -26.56 -6.66 20.97
CA PHE A 214 -26.99 -6.54 19.60
C PHE A 214 -25.89 -5.96 18.68
N ILE A 215 -25.27 -4.83 19.07
CA ILE A 215 -24.21 -4.19 18.31
C ILE A 215 -22.99 -5.10 18.26
N PHE A 216 -22.62 -5.70 19.38
CA PHE A 216 -21.46 -6.58 19.51
C PHE A 216 -21.58 -7.84 18.63
N SER A 217 -22.78 -8.43 18.55
CA SER A 217 -22.99 -9.62 17.70
C SER A 217 -22.74 -9.33 16.21
N LYS A 218 -23.14 -8.14 15.75
CA LYS A 218 -22.91 -7.69 14.37
C LYS A 218 -21.44 -7.44 14.06
N HIS A 219 -20.72 -6.79 14.98
CA HIS A 219 -19.27 -6.64 14.85
C HIS A 219 -18.60 -8.02 14.79
N LEU A 220 -18.98 -8.95 15.67
CA LEU A 220 -18.40 -10.29 15.69
C LEU A 220 -18.64 -11.06 14.38
N MET A 221 -19.81 -10.89 13.77
CA MET A 221 -20.13 -11.47 12.46
C MET A 221 -19.22 -10.90 11.36
N LEU A 222 -19.10 -9.58 11.25
CA LEU A 222 -18.23 -8.95 10.26
C LEU A 222 -16.75 -9.26 10.49
N LEU A 223 -16.28 -9.29 11.74
CA LEU A 223 -14.94 -9.75 12.08
C LEU A 223 -14.66 -11.16 11.56
N THR A 224 -15.63 -12.08 11.73
CA THR A 224 -15.49 -13.45 11.24
C THR A 224 -15.38 -13.50 9.71
N VAL A 225 -16.24 -12.77 9.00
CA VAL A 225 -16.19 -12.66 7.53
C VAL A 225 -14.86 -12.08 7.08
N SER A 226 -14.42 -11.01 7.72
CA SER A 226 -13.18 -10.31 7.38
C SER A 226 -11.93 -11.16 7.63
N ILE A 227 -11.91 -12.01 8.65
CA ILE A 227 -10.83 -12.99 8.85
C ILE A 227 -10.75 -13.94 7.65
N VAL A 228 -11.88 -14.43 7.17
CA VAL A 228 -11.94 -15.33 6.01
C VAL A 228 -11.46 -14.60 4.75
N THR A 229 -12.01 -13.43 4.46
CA THR A 229 -11.67 -12.60 3.30
C THR A 229 -10.19 -12.22 3.29
N PHE A 230 -9.67 -11.77 4.43
CA PHE A 230 -8.26 -11.44 4.61
C PHE A 230 -7.36 -12.66 4.36
N SER A 231 -7.71 -13.82 4.90
CA SER A 231 -6.93 -15.05 4.74
C SER A 231 -6.88 -15.52 3.29
N ILE A 232 -8.01 -15.40 2.56
CA ILE A 232 -8.10 -15.74 1.13
C ILE A 232 -7.13 -14.87 0.30
N LEU A 233 -7.04 -13.59 0.61
CA LEU A 233 -6.14 -12.67 -0.10
C LEU A 233 -4.69 -12.81 0.35
N TYR A 234 -4.47 -12.84 1.66
CA TYR A 234 -3.14 -12.76 2.24
C TYR A 234 -2.28 -13.99 1.97
N ILE A 235 -2.79 -15.16 2.36
CA ILE A 235 -1.98 -16.38 2.40
C ILE A 235 -1.44 -16.77 1.01
N PRO A 236 -2.25 -16.80 -0.06
CA PRO A 236 -1.75 -17.15 -1.39
C PRO A 236 -0.83 -16.08 -2.01
N VAL A 237 -1.13 -14.78 -1.81
CA VAL A 237 -0.37 -13.69 -2.45
C VAL A 237 0.98 -13.47 -1.76
N ILE A 238 1.04 -13.53 -0.44
CA ILE A 238 2.31 -13.45 0.30
C ILE A 238 3.11 -14.76 0.16
N GLY A 239 2.39 -15.90 0.05
CA GLY A 239 3.02 -17.22 0.00
C GLY A 239 3.34 -17.80 1.37
N GLY A 240 2.67 -17.36 2.44
CA GLY A 240 2.89 -17.85 3.80
C GLY A 240 2.21 -17.04 4.88
N PHE A 241 2.64 -17.26 6.13
CA PHE A 241 2.10 -16.61 7.32
C PHE A 241 3.01 -15.51 7.90
N HIS A 242 4.05 -15.11 7.18
CA HIS A 242 4.94 -14.04 7.63
C HIS A 242 4.16 -12.73 7.77
N GLY A 243 4.24 -12.08 8.94
CA GLY A 243 3.48 -10.84 9.19
C GLY A 243 1.95 -10.99 9.31
N TYR A 244 1.41 -12.23 9.26
CA TYR A 244 -0.03 -12.49 9.27
C TYR A 244 -0.73 -11.96 10.52
N LEU A 245 -0.21 -12.25 11.72
CA LEU A 245 -0.85 -11.85 12.97
C LEU A 245 -0.92 -10.32 13.17
N PRO A 246 0.17 -9.56 13.00
CA PRO A 246 0.09 -8.10 13.09
C PRO A 246 -0.81 -7.49 12.01
N SER A 247 -0.78 -8.00 10.78
CA SER A 247 -1.69 -7.56 9.72
C SER A 247 -3.15 -7.86 10.06
N LEU A 248 -3.43 -9.05 10.57
CA LEU A 248 -4.76 -9.44 11.03
C LEU A 248 -5.28 -8.51 12.13
N LEU A 249 -4.44 -8.16 13.11
CA LEU A 249 -4.82 -7.25 14.18
C LEU A 249 -5.22 -5.87 13.63
N ILE A 250 -4.46 -5.31 12.69
CA ILE A 250 -4.77 -4.03 12.04
C ILE A 250 -6.11 -4.14 11.29
N ILE A 251 -6.34 -5.24 10.57
CA ILE A 251 -7.58 -5.47 9.85
C ILE A 251 -8.77 -5.57 10.79
N LEU A 252 -8.66 -6.27 11.90
CA LEU A 252 -9.74 -6.37 12.87
C LEU A 252 -10.15 -5.00 13.42
N LEU A 253 -9.18 -4.13 13.73
CA LEU A 253 -9.46 -2.74 14.12
C LEU A 253 -10.12 -1.96 12.98
N THR A 254 -9.63 -2.09 11.76
CA THR A 254 -10.22 -1.42 10.58
C THR A 254 -11.68 -1.83 10.36
N VAL A 255 -12.00 -3.11 10.54
CA VAL A 255 -13.38 -3.64 10.45
C VAL A 255 -14.28 -3.07 11.54
N ILE A 256 -13.79 -2.99 12.77
CA ILE A 256 -14.54 -2.36 13.87
C ILE A 256 -14.85 -0.92 13.52
N LEU A 257 -13.89 -0.16 13.02
CA LEU A 257 -14.10 1.23 12.62
C LEU A 257 -15.13 1.34 11.48
N GLY A 258 -14.93 0.59 10.38
CA GLY A 258 -15.82 0.61 9.22
C GLY A 258 -17.25 0.23 9.58
N SER A 259 -17.42 -0.88 10.31
CA SER A 259 -18.75 -1.32 10.76
C SER A 259 -19.40 -0.33 11.74
N THR A 260 -18.62 0.31 12.59
CA THR A 260 -19.12 1.36 13.52
C THR A 260 -19.61 2.58 12.76
N ILE A 261 -18.87 3.03 11.75
CA ILE A 261 -19.34 4.10 10.83
C ILE A 261 -20.63 3.65 10.13
N GLY A 262 -20.70 2.39 9.68
CA GLY A 262 -21.91 1.82 9.08
C GLY A 262 -23.13 1.86 10.03
N ILE A 263 -22.95 1.57 11.32
CA ILE A 263 -24.02 1.71 12.33
C ILE A 263 -24.48 3.17 12.45
N ILE A 264 -23.54 4.11 12.52
CA ILE A 264 -23.86 5.55 12.59
C ILE A 264 -24.69 5.95 11.38
N LEU A 265 -24.22 5.63 10.16
CA LEU A 265 -24.93 5.96 8.92
C LEU A 265 -26.29 5.30 8.84
N GLY A 266 -26.40 4.00 9.12
CA GLY A 266 -27.67 3.28 9.18
C GLY A 266 -28.65 3.80 10.22
N SER A 267 -28.15 4.52 11.23
CA SER A 267 -28.99 5.17 12.26
C SER A 267 -29.64 6.47 11.78
N PHE A 268 -29.03 7.16 10.81
CA PHE A 268 -29.53 8.46 10.34
C PHE A 268 -30.54 8.36 9.20
N PHE A 269 -30.49 7.30 8.41
CA PHE A 269 -31.30 7.14 7.22
C PHE A 269 -32.30 6.01 7.37
N ASP A 270 -33.56 6.28 7.04
CA ASP A 270 -34.61 5.26 7.02
C ASP A 270 -34.55 4.39 5.75
N ASN A 271 -33.95 4.94 4.70
CA ASN A 271 -33.75 4.24 3.44
C ASN A 271 -32.28 3.80 3.30
N PRO A 272 -31.98 2.48 3.23
CA PRO A 272 -30.62 1.98 3.04
C PRO A 272 -29.90 2.55 1.82
N MET A 273 -30.63 2.81 0.71
CA MET A 273 -30.06 3.38 -0.51
C MET A 273 -29.44 4.78 -0.28
N ALA A 274 -30.10 5.63 0.51
CA ALA A 274 -29.58 6.96 0.83
C ALA A 274 -28.29 6.89 1.66
N SER A 275 -28.21 5.94 2.59
CA SER A 275 -27.01 5.68 3.39
C SER A 275 -25.84 5.20 2.51
N MET A 276 -26.12 4.34 1.53
CA MET A 276 -25.10 3.80 0.61
C MET A 276 -24.45 4.88 -0.24
N GLY A 277 -25.21 5.90 -0.68
CA GLY A 277 -24.64 7.05 -1.39
C GLY A 277 -23.58 7.79 -0.58
N LEU A 278 -23.81 7.96 0.74
CA LEU A 278 -22.81 8.57 1.62
C LEU A 278 -21.62 7.66 1.89
N VAL A 279 -21.82 6.34 1.94
CA VAL A 279 -20.71 5.38 2.04
C VAL A 279 -19.78 5.48 0.83
N VAL A 280 -20.31 5.66 -0.38
CA VAL A 280 -19.50 5.87 -1.60
C VAL A 280 -18.66 7.13 -1.51
N LEU A 281 -19.21 8.24 -0.99
CA LEU A 281 -18.43 9.47 -0.76
C LEU A 281 -17.32 9.26 0.27
N LEU A 282 -17.61 8.56 1.36
CA LEU A 282 -16.60 8.21 2.36
C LEU A 282 -15.52 7.30 1.79
N MET A 283 -15.87 6.39 0.89
CA MET A 283 -14.93 5.54 0.18
C MET A 283 -13.84 6.34 -0.53
N LEU A 284 -14.22 7.43 -1.21
CA LEU A 284 -13.25 8.30 -1.88
C LEU A 284 -12.26 8.91 -0.87
N VAL A 285 -12.76 9.37 0.27
CA VAL A 285 -11.90 9.93 1.33
C VAL A 285 -10.97 8.85 1.92
N VAL A 286 -11.51 7.68 2.22
CA VAL A 286 -10.76 6.54 2.81
C VAL A 286 -9.68 6.03 1.85
N SER A 287 -9.87 6.18 0.53
CA SER A 287 -8.89 5.73 -0.48
C SER A 287 -7.72 6.71 -0.68
N LEU A 288 -7.83 7.97 -0.27
CA LEU A 288 -6.80 8.99 -0.50
C LEU A 288 -5.39 8.63 0.00
N PRO A 289 -5.20 7.98 1.16
CA PRO A 289 -3.87 7.57 1.59
C PRO A 289 -3.15 6.60 0.63
N ALA A 290 -3.90 5.86 -0.21
CA ALA A 290 -3.30 4.98 -1.20
C ALA A 290 -2.45 5.74 -2.23
N ILE A 291 -2.77 7.02 -2.49
CA ILE A 291 -1.99 7.87 -3.39
C ILE A 291 -0.57 8.04 -2.86
N SER A 292 -0.39 8.28 -1.55
CA SER A 292 0.95 8.43 -0.97
C SER A 292 1.77 7.14 -0.91
N LEU A 293 1.12 5.97 -1.01
CA LEU A 293 1.86 4.70 -1.13
C LEU A 293 2.54 4.57 -2.51
N PHE A 294 1.85 5.01 -3.56
CA PHE A 294 2.36 4.94 -4.94
C PHE A 294 3.15 6.16 -5.37
N ALA A 295 2.81 7.33 -4.82
CA ALA A 295 3.49 8.60 -5.05
C ALA A 295 3.95 9.22 -3.73
N PRO A 296 5.07 8.77 -3.14
CA PRO A 296 5.55 9.24 -1.83
C PRO A 296 5.84 10.73 -1.76
N VAL A 297 6.10 11.36 -2.91
CA VAL A 297 6.25 12.83 -3.02
C VAL A 297 4.96 13.54 -2.61
N PHE A 298 3.80 12.93 -2.86
CA PHE A 298 2.50 13.43 -2.42
C PHE A 298 2.14 12.80 -1.07
N SER A 299 2.68 13.34 0.02
CA SER A 299 2.35 12.91 1.39
C SER A 299 2.03 14.11 2.30
N PRO A 300 0.97 14.88 2.00
CA PRO A 300 0.59 16.02 2.83
C PRO A 300 0.14 15.55 4.22
N ILE A 301 0.45 16.36 5.23
CA ILE A 301 0.24 16.01 6.65
C ILE A 301 -1.22 15.72 7.01
N TRP A 302 -2.17 16.28 6.26
CA TRP A 302 -3.61 16.08 6.50
C TRP A 302 -4.07 14.64 6.21
N LEU A 303 -3.35 13.86 5.38
CA LEU A 303 -3.64 12.44 5.16
C LEU A 303 -3.55 11.61 6.45
N LYS A 304 -2.69 12.03 7.39
CA LYS A 304 -2.53 11.37 8.69
C LYS A 304 -3.77 11.52 9.61
N PHE A 305 -4.68 12.44 9.31
CA PHE A 305 -5.95 12.54 10.03
C PHE A 305 -6.99 11.53 9.54
N ILE A 306 -6.76 10.89 8.40
CA ILE A 306 -7.64 9.85 7.87
C ILE A 306 -7.22 8.51 8.49
N PRO A 307 -8.10 7.80 9.21
CA PRO A 307 -7.73 6.54 9.89
C PRO A 307 -7.16 5.47 8.96
N SER A 308 -7.63 5.41 7.71
CA SER A 308 -7.13 4.48 6.70
C SER A 308 -5.63 4.67 6.36
N TYR A 309 -5.04 5.83 6.67
CA TYR A 309 -3.59 6.03 6.59
C TYR A 309 -2.85 5.02 7.47
N TYR A 310 -3.30 4.88 8.72
CA TYR A 310 -2.68 3.95 9.67
C TYR A 310 -2.98 2.49 9.33
N THR A 311 -4.15 2.20 8.77
CA THR A 311 -4.45 0.87 8.23
C THR A 311 -3.48 0.52 7.10
N LEU A 312 -3.34 1.40 6.11
CA LEU A 312 -2.52 1.17 4.92
C LEU A 312 -1.04 0.99 5.26
N PHE A 313 -0.45 1.98 5.94
CA PHE A 313 0.98 1.94 6.27
C PHE A 313 1.31 0.92 7.35
N GLY A 314 0.39 0.63 8.26
CA GLY A 314 0.52 -0.45 9.22
C GLY A 314 0.49 -1.83 8.56
N LEU A 315 -0.39 -2.05 7.58
CA LEU A 315 -0.44 -3.28 6.77
C LEU A 315 0.82 -3.43 5.93
N ASP A 316 1.26 -2.37 5.26
CA ASP A 316 2.47 -2.37 4.46
C ASP A 316 3.69 -2.76 5.31
N ALA A 317 3.86 -2.13 6.48
CA ALA A 317 4.93 -2.45 7.41
C ALA A 317 4.83 -3.89 8.00
N ALA A 318 3.62 -4.42 8.18
CA ALA A 318 3.43 -5.75 8.73
C ALA A 318 3.63 -6.86 7.69
N MET A 319 3.20 -6.62 6.45
CA MET A 319 3.33 -7.58 5.34
C MET A 319 4.76 -7.67 4.82
N PHE A 320 5.46 -6.53 4.86
CA PHE A 320 6.80 -6.39 4.31
C PHE A 320 7.73 -5.78 5.36
N PRO A 321 8.20 -6.59 6.30
CA PRO A 321 8.97 -6.10 7.43
C PRO A 321 10.33 -5.55 7.00
N ASP A 322 10.44 -4.25 7.15
CA ASP A 322 11.70 -3.55 7.34
C ASP A 322 11.85 -3.24 8.83
N ASN A 323 12.96 -2.64 9.25
CA ASN A 323 13.21 -2.26 10.65
C ASN A 323 12.17 -1.29 11.29
N ASN A 324 10.95 -1.25 10.75
CA ASN A 324 9.88 -0.31 11.07
C ASN A 324 8.76 -0.91 11.93
N ALA A 325 9.08 -1.86 12.82
CA ALA A 325 8.10 -2.47 13.73
C ALA A 325 7.32 -1.42 14.56
N HIS A 326 7.90 -0.23 14.79
CA HIS A 326 7.22 0.86 15.48
C HIS A 326 5.97 1.37 14.74
N ILE A 327 5.97 1.35 13.39
CA ILE A 327 4.82 1.79 12.57
C ILE A 327 3.63 0.87 12.80
N ILE A 328 3.86 -0.44 12.93
CA ILE A 328 2.82 -1.43 13.21
C ILE A 328 2.12 -1.10 14.52
N TRP A 329 2.89 -0.96 15.61
CA TRP A 329 2.33 -0.70 16.93
C TRP A 329 1.74 0.69 17.07
N GLN A 330 2.31 1.69 16.40
CA GLN A 330 1.73 3.01 16.30
C GLN A 330 0.37 2.98 15.60
N SER A 331 0.25 2.26 14.50
CA SER A 331 -1.02 2.09 13.78
C SER A 331 -2.06 1.38 14.63
N VAL A 332 -1.69 0.29 15.30
CA VAL A 332 -2.57 -0.44 16.24
C VAL A 332 -3.06 0.47 17.36
N ALA A 333 -2.16 1.24 17.97
CA ALA A 333 -2.53 2.13 19.09
C ALA A 333 -3.48 3.25 18.64
N ILE A 334 -3.22 3.87 17.50
CA ILE A 334 -4.04 4.97 16.96
C ILE A 334 -5.41 4.44 16.53
N LEU A 335 -5.45 3.35 15.75
CA LEU A 335 -6.71 2.73 15.33
C LEU A 335 -7.53 2.28 16.54
N GLY A 336 -6.91 1.62 17.52
CA GLY A 336 -7.59 1.20 18.75
C GLY A 336 -8.16 2.37 19.55
N ALA A 337 -7.44 3.51 19.64
CA ALA A 337 -7.96 4.71 20.30
C ALA A 337 -9.15 5.30 19.54
N ILE A 338 -9.08 5.35 18.20
CA ILE A 338 -10.18 5.80 17.35
C ILE A 338 -11.39 4.90 17.51
N ASP A 339 -11.20 3.57 17.53
CA ASP A 339 -12.27 2.59 17.70
C ASP A 339 -13.03 2.78 19.02
N VAL A 340 -12.32 2.98 20.12
CA VAL A 340 -12.95 3.24 21.43
C VAL A 340 -13.87 4.45 21.35
N VAL A 341 -13.43 5.53 20.73
CA VAL A 341 -14.21 6.76 20.57
C VAL A 341 -15.43 6.51 19.67
N PHE A 342 -15.23 5.93 18.51
CA PHE A 342 -16.31 5.72 17.53
C PHE A 342 -17.33 4.69 17.98
N VAL A 343 -16.93 3.59 18.61
CA VAL A 343 -17.85 2.59 19.19
C VAL A 343 -18.70 3.20 20.29
N SER A 344 -18.11 4.01 21.16
CA SER A 344 -18.85 4.72 22.20
C SER A 344 -19.87 5.70 21.60
N LEU A 345 -19.44 6.47 20.61
CA LEU A 345 -20.28 7.43 19.88
C LEU A 345 -21.43 6.74 19.15
N SER A 346 -21.14 5.65 18.42
CA SER A 346 -22.15 4.88 17.69
C SER A 346 -23.22 4.30 18.61
N THR A 347 -22.79 3.73 19.72
CA THR A 347 -23.71 3.18 20.73
C THR A 347 -24.62 4.27 21.30
N TRP A 348 -24.06 5.43 21.60
CA TRP A 348 -24.82 6.58 22.09
C TRP A 348 -25.82 7.10 21.05
N ILE A 349 -25.39 7.31 19.78
CA ILE A 349 -26.26 7.77 18.69
C ILE A 349 -27.39 6.78 18.44
N PHE A 350 -27.05 5.49 18.30
CA PHE A 350 -28.03 4.45 18.02
C PHE A 350 -29.05 4.32 19.15
N SER A 351 -28.61 4.36 20.41
CA SER A 351 -29.50 4.32 21.58
C SER A 351 -30.47 5.53 21.62
N THR A 352 -29.96 6.72 21.29
CA THR A 352 -30.76 7.95 21.32
C THR A 352 -31.80 7.97 20.20
N ARG A 353 -31.45 7.46 19.00
CA ARG A 353 -32.37 7.35 17.88
C ARG A 353 -33.48 6.34 18.15
N LEU A 354 -33.12 5.16 18.65
CA LEU A 354 -34.13 4.17 19.04
C LEU A 354 -35.13 4.67 20.09
N ARG A 355 -34.68 5.51 21.03
CA ARG A 355 -35.61 6.15 22.04
C ARG A 355 -36.61 7.08 21.41
N LYS A 356 -36.24 7.77 20.32
CA LYS A 356 -37.14 8.71 19.65
C LYS A 356 -38.19 8.04 18.76
N GLU A 357 -37.92 6.80 18.34
CA GLU A 357 -38.84 5.99 17.51
C GLU A 357 -39.84 5.18 18.38
N ALA A 358 -39.76 5.30 19.71
CA ALA A 358 -40.62 4.67 20.68
C ALA A 358 -41.79 5.58 21.08
#